data_e085ea63e20525b38b5b075a7b7915ca
#
_entry.id   e085ea63e20525b38b5b075a7b7915ca
#
_cell.length_a   1.000
_cell.length_b   1.000
_cell.length_c   1.000
_cell.angle_alpha   90.00
_cell.angle_beta   90.00
_cell.angle_gamma   90.00
#
_symmetry.space_group_name_H-M   'P 1'
#
loop_
_entity.id
_entity.type
_entity.pdbx_description
1 polymer ?
#
loop_
_entity_poly.entity_id
_entity_poly.type
_entity_poly.pdbx_seq_one_letter_code
_entity_poly.pdbx_strand_id
1 'polypeptide(L)'
;GARGAAGERAHSALAATQRWGVDRAIDWMGRLAELEPYWIEEPTSPDDVLGHRAIRDAVRPIRVATGEHVQNRVIFKQLLQAEAIDVVQIDACRVGGVNENLAILLLAAKFGVPVCPHAGGVGLCEMVQHLAMFDFVAVSGSSEGRWIEYVDHLHEHFVDPCVIKDAHY
;
A
#
# COMPACT_ATOMS: atom_id res chain seq x y z
N GLY A 1 -12.75 19.10 2.66
CA GLY A 1 -12.16 18.53 3.31
C GLY A 1 -12.20 17.33 4.23
N ALA A 2 -11.49 16.26 3.89
CA ALA A 2 -11.44 15.05 4.71
C ALA A 2 -10.68 15.21 6.06
N ARG A 3 -9.86 16.25 6.21
CA ARG A 3 -9.12 16.51 7.46
C ARG A 3 -9.97 16.95 8.65
N GLY A 4 -11.21 17.39 8.45
CA GLY A 4 -12.06 17.89 9.53
C GLY A 4 -12.85 16.83 10.30
N ALA A 5 -12.89 15.60 9.82
CA ALA A 5 -13.70 14.52 10.41
C ALA A 5 -12.86 13.44 11.14
N ALA A 6 -11.58 13.35 10.88
CA ALA A 6 -10.68 12.41 11.52
C ALA A 6 -9.71 13.17 12.43
N GLY A 7 -9.67 12.87 13.71
CA GLY A 7 -8.86 13.56 14.71
C GLY A 7 -7.39 13.78 14.33
N GLU A 8 -6.57 14.31 15.22
CA GLU A 8 -5.19 14.80 15.01
C GLU A 8 -4.20 13.82 14.32
N ARG A 9 -4.59 12.58 14.01
CA ARG A 9 -3.74 11.54 13.40
C ARG A 9 -4.18 11.10 11.99
N ALA A 10 -5.10 11.82 11.35
CA ALA A 10 -5.51 11.46 10.00
C ALA A 10 -4.43 11.82 8.97
N HIS A 11 -4.01 10.83 8.22
CA HIS A 11 -3.10 10.99 7.09
C HIS A 11 -3.90 11.03 5.77
N SER A 12 -3.47 11.86 4.83
CA SER A 12 -4.03 11.89 3.48
C SER A 12 -3.09 11.12 2.56
N ALA A 13 -3.63 10.20 1.78
CA ALA A 13 -2.92 9.52 0.70
C ALA A 13 -3.48 9.99 -0.65
N LEU A 14 -2.66 9.90 -1.69
CA LEU A 14 -3.03 10.29 -3.04
C LEU A 14 -2.76 9.11 -3.98
N ALA A 15 -3.79 8.62 -4.66
CA ALA A 15 -3.67 7.57 -5.67
C ALA A 15 -3.59 8.18 -7.08
N ALA A 16 -2.57 7.82 -7.83
CA ALA A 16 -2.37 8.24 -9.22
C ALA A 16 -2.76 7.15 -10.23
N THR A 17 -2.97 5.92 -9.76
CA THR A 17 -3.46 4.79 -10.54
C THR A 17 -2.69 4.61 -11.85
N GLN A 18 -1.35 4.69 -11.80
CA GLN A 18 -0.41 4.48 -12.92
C GLN A 18 -0.59 5.47 -14.10
N ARG A 19 -1.28 6.60 -13.87
CA ARG A 19 -1.62 7.55 -14.94
C ARG A 19 -0.47 8.46 -15.33
N TRP A 20 0.59 8.51 -14.56
CA TRP A 20 1.68 9.45 -14.78
C TRP A 20 2.95 8.75 -15.26
N GLY A 21 3.72 9.45 -16.09
CA GLY A 21 5.14 9.17 -16.24
C GLY A 21 5.94 9.80 -15.11
N VAL A 22 7.21 9.45 -15.00
CA VAL A 22 8.10 9.85 -13.90
C VAL A 22 8.12 11.37 -13.69
N ASP A 23 8.41 12.15 -14.74
CA ASP A 23 8.51 13.62 -14.65
C ASP A 23 7.20 14.26 -14.19
N ARG A 24 6.08 13.74 -14.70
CA ARG A 24 4.76 14.24 -14.33
C ARG A 24 4.40 13.94 -12.88
N ALA A 25 4.77 12.76 -12.40
CA ALA A 25 4.58 12.39 -10.99
C ALA A 25 5.37 13.35 -10.08
N ILE A 26 6.62 13.62 -10.42
CA ILE A 26 7.48 14.54 -9.68
C ILE A 26 6.92 15.96 -9.68
N ASP A 27 6.50 16.48 -10.84
CA ASP A 27 5.91 17.83 -10.95
C ASP A 27 4.64 17.96 -10.10
N TRP A 28 3.71 17.01 -10.23
CA TRP A 28 2.46 17.05 -9.45
C TRP A 28 2.71 16.94 -7.95
N MET A 29 3.60 16.04 -7.52
CA MET A 29 3.90 15.90 -6.11
C MET A 29 4.59 17.12 -5.54
N GLY A 30 5.43 17.81 -6.32
CA GLY A 30 6.01 19.10 -5.94
C GLY A 30 4.93 20.18 -5.70
N ARG A 31 3.91 20.24 -6.54
CA ARG A 31 2.77 21.17 -6.37
C ARG A 31 1.86 20.83 -5.20
N LEU A 32 1.75 19.55 -4.87
CA LEU A 32 0.90 19.07 -3.78
C LEU A 32 1.63 18.94 -2.45
N ALA A 33 2.93 19.22 -2.39
CA ALA A 33 3.77 19.02 -1.21
C ALA A 33 3.26 19.80 0.02
N GLU A 34 2.72 21.01 -0.18
CA GLU A 34 2.15 21.83 0.90
C GLU A 34 0.93 21.20 1.58
N LEU A 35 0.27 20.22 0.93
CA LEU A 35 -0.83 19.46 1.52
C LEU A 35 -0.35 18.33 2.42
N GLU A 36 0.96 18.09 2.47
CA GLU A 36 1.62 17.06 3.28
C GLU A 36 0.99 15.67 3.10
N PRO A 37 0.85 15.14 1.86
CA PRO A 37 0.34 13.80 1.67
C PRO A 37 1.28 12.79 2.32
N TYR A 38 0.72 11.77 2.97
CA TYR A 38 1.50 10.74 3.66
C TYR A 38 2.23 9.84 2.68
N TRP A 39 1.55 9.47 1.57
CA TRP A 39 2.18 8.84 0.40
C TRP A 39 1.49 9.20 -0.90
N ILE A 40 2.21 8.98 -1.99
CA ILE A 40 1.68 8.82 -3.33
C ILE A 40 1.61 7.35 -3.68
N GLU A 41 0.47 6.89 -4.20
CA GLU A 41 0.20 5.52 -4.55
C GLU A 41 0.20 5.34 -6.07
N GLU A 42 0.84 4.27 -6.54
CA GLU A 42 0.95 3.90 -7.95
C GLU A 42 1.27 5.09 -8.87
N PRO A 43 2.36 5.85 -8.64
CA PRO A 43 2.64 7.05 -9.42
C PRO A 43 2.90 6.76 -10.91
N THR A 44 3.43 5.58 -11.23
CA THR A 44 3.78 5.17 -12.59
C THR A 44 3.51 3.68 -12.79
N SER A 45 3.89 3.11 -13.95
CA SER A 45 3.70 1.69 -14.27
C SER A 45 4.29 0.78 -13.19
N PRO A 46 3.59 -0.29 -12.77
CA PRO A 46 4.07 -1.23 -11.76
C PRO A 46 5.37 -1.95 -12.18
N ASP A 47 5.66 -2.00 -13.48
CA ASP A 47 6.86 -2.63 -14.04
C ASP A 47 8.06 -1.66 -14.09
N ASP A 48 7.85 -0.35 -13.86
CA ASP A 48 8.90 0.66 -13.91
C ASP A 48 9.58 0.82 -12.54
N VAL A 49 10.43 -0.13 -12.20
CA VAL A 49 11.19 -0.14 -10.93
C VAL A 49 12.08 1.10 -10.79
N LEU A 50 12.80 1.47 -11.84
CA LEU A 50 13.70 2.63 -11.79
C LEU A 50 12.95 3.95 -11.79
N GLY A 51 11.81 4.02 -12.46
CA GLY A 51 10.92 5.17 -12.40
C GLY A 51 10.34 5.39 -11.00
N HIS A 52 9.90 4.33 -10.31
CA HIS A 52 9.51 4.42 -8.91
C HIS A 52 10.66 4.94 -8.03
N ARG A 53 11.89 4.45 -8.24
CA ARG A 53 13.06 4.95 -7.51
C ARG A 53 13.30 6.43 -7.76
N ALA A 54 13.25 6.88 -9.00
CA ALA A 54 13.46 8.28 -9.34
C ALA A 54 12.39 9.19 -8.71
N ILE A 55 11.12 8.77 -8.76
CA ILE A 55 10.03 9.50 -8.10
C ILE A 55 10.26 9.56 -6.60
N ARG A 56 10.54 8.43 -5.95
CA ARG A 56 10.77 8.35 -4.51
C ARG A 56 11.88 9.31 -4.04
N ASP A 57 12.98 9.36 -4.78
CA ASP A 57 14.11 10.23 -4.41
C ASP A 57 13.75 11.71 -4.55
N ALA A 58 12.93 12.06 -5.54
CA ALA A 58 12.54 13.44 -5.84
C ALA A 58 11.43 13.99 -4.94
N VAL A 59 10.50 13.13 -4.46
CA VAL A 59 9.30 13.60 -3.75
C VAL A 59 9.43 13.60 -2.23
N ARG A 60 10.56 13.19 -1.67
CA ARG A 60 10.78 13.17 -0.22
C ARG A 60 10.41 14.51 0.42
N PRO A 61 9.78 14.53 1.59
CA PRO A 61 9.54 13.41 2.51
C PRO A 61 8.27 12.59 2.21
N ILE A 62 7.56 12.87 1.13
CA ILE A 62 6.38 12.10 0.72
C ILE A 62 6.82 10.68 0.38
N ARG A 63 6.13 9.70 0.92
CA ARG A 63 6.42 8.29 0.68
C ARG A 63 5.86 7.83 -0.67
N VAL A 64 6.42 6.76 -1.21
CA VAL A 64 5.89 6.07 -2.40
C VAL A 64 5.35 4.71 -1.98
N ALA A 65 4.08 4.46 -2.28
CA ALA A 65 3.40 3.19 -2.08
C ALA A 65 3.04 2.56 -3.43
N THR A 66 3.24 1.26 -3.57
CA THR A 66 2.79 0.52 -4.77
C THR A 66 2.71 -0.97 -4.50
N GLY A 67 1.98 -1.68 -5.34
CA GLY A 67 1.93 -3.13 -5.28
C GLY A 67 0.62 -3.78 -5.69
N GLU A 68 -0.50 -3.08 -5.72
CA GLU A 68 -1.78 -3.68 -6.08
C GLU A 68 -1.81 -4.27 -7.50
N HIS A 69 -1.01 -3.73 -8.41
CA HIS A 69 -0.84 -4.24 -9.77
C HIS A 69 0.47 -5.00 -9.99
N VAL A 70 1.30 -5.16 -8.97
CA VAL A 70 2.53 -5.97 -9.05
C VAL A 70 2.20 -7.44 -8.99
N GLN A 71 2.67 -8.20 -9.98
CA GLN A 71 2.17 -9.55 -10.28
C GLN A 71 2.81 -10.68 -9.48
N ASN A 72 4.02 -10.48 -8.94
CA ASN A 72 4.76 -11.55 -8.28
C ASN A 72 5.90 -11.05 -7.38
N ARG A 73 6.38 -11.95 -6.51
CA ARG A 73 7.49 -11.68 -5.58
C ARG A 73 8.80 -11.22 -6.24
N VAL A 74 9.02 -11.55 -7.51
CA VAL A 74 10.28 -11.16 -8.20
C VAL A 74 10.31 -9.67 -8.43
N ILE A 75 9.20 -9.08 -8.89
CA ILE A 75 9.08 -7.63 -9.07
C ILE A 75 9.10 -6.91 -7.71
N PHE A 76 8.38 -7.42 -6.71
CA PHE A 76 8.48 -6.87 -5.34
C PHE A 76 9.92 -6.88 -4.82
N LYS A 77 10.66 -7.99 -5.03
CA LYS A 77 12.07 -8.05 -4.66
C LYS A 77 12.90 -6.98 -5.37
N GLN A 78 12.65 -6.75 -6.66
CA GLN A 78 13.36 -5.73 -7.44
C GLN A 78 13.05 -4.31 -6.94
N LEU A 79 11.78 -4.00 -6.67
CA LEU A 79 11.36 -2.72 -6.08
C LEU A 79 12.05 -2.47 -4.73
N LEU A 80 12.08 -3.48 -3.87
CA LEU A 80 12.72 -3.41 -2.55
C LEU A 80 14.25 -3.28 -2.66
N GLN A 81 14.90 -4.05 -3.53
CA GLN A 81 16.35 -3.97 -3.74
C GLN A 81 16.80 -2.63 -4.34
N ALA A 82 15.97 -2.06 -5.21
CA ALA A 82 16.23 -0.73 -5.77
C ALA A 82 15.88 0.40 -4.79
N GLU A 83 15.36 0.08 -3.60
CA GLU A 83 14.82 1.07 -2.66
C GLU A 83 13.81 2.01 -3.35
N ALA A 84 12.96 1.45 -4.19
CA ALA A 84 12.05 2.21 -5.05
C ALA A 84 10.74 2.61 -4.38
N ILE A 85 10.42 1.98 -3.24
CA ILE A 85 9.15 2.16 -2.53
C ILE A 85 9.35 2.27 -1.02
N ASP A 86 8.40 2.89 -0.34
CA ASP A 86 8.37 3.06 1.11
C ASP A 86 7.26 2.24 1.77
N VAL A 87 6.27 1.79 0.99
CA VAL A 87 5.16 0.95 1.44
C VAL A 87 4.85 -0.10 0.36
N VAL A 88 4.72 -1.34 0.77
CA VAL A 88 4.31 -2.46 -0.09
C VAL A 88 2.79 -2.65 0.01
N GLN A 89 2.08 -2.59 -1.12
CA GLN A 89 0.64 -2.78 -1.19
C GLN A 89 0.30 -4.06 -1.97
N ILE A 90 0.35 -5.21 -1.30
CA ILE A 90 0.06 -6.49 -1.94
C ILE A 90 -1.44 -6.62 -2.19
N ASP A 91 -1.84 -6.94 -3.41
CA ASP A 91 -3.20 -7.41 -3.72
C ASP A 91 -3.25 -8.93 -3.69
N ALA A 92 -4.06 -9.49 -2.79
CA ALA A 92 -4.13 -10.93 -2.57
C ALA A 92 -4.72 -11.72 -3.75
N CYS A 93 -5.45 -11.05 -4.64
CA CYS A 93 -6.02 -11.63 -5.85
C CYS A 93 -5.12 -11.45 -7.08
N ARG A 94 -4.16 -10.52 -7.02
CA ARG A 94 -3.22 -10.24 -8.12
C ARG A 94 -2.05 -11.21 -8.14
N VAL A 95 -1.52 -11.56 -6.98
CA VAL A 95 -0.38 -12.47 -6.86
C VAL A 95 -0.81 -13.94 -6.77
N GLY A 96 0.11 -14.86 -6.93
CA GLY A 96 -0.12 -16.31 -7.07
C GLY A 96 -0.59 -17.06 -5.82
N GLY A 97 -1.48 -16.48 -5.01
CA GLY A 97 -2.10 -17.12 -3.85
C GLY A 97 -1.37 -16.88 -2.54
N VAL A 98 -1.76 -17.64 -1.50
CA VAL A 98 -1.29 -17.43 -0.12
C VAL A 98 0.22 -17.52 0.01
N ASN A 99 0.85 -18.54 -0.57
CA ASN A 99 2.31 -18.71 -0.48
C ASN A 99 3.09 -17.54 -1.07
N GLU A 100 2.59 -16.94 -2.15
CA GLU A 100 3.20 -15.76 -2.76
C GLU A 100 3.05 -14.55 -1.87
N ASN A 101 1.85 -14.34 -1.28
CA ASN A 101 1.63 -13.27 -0.32
C ASN A 101 2.57 -13.37 0.88
N LEU A 102 2.70 -14.56 1.48
CA LEU A 102 3.59 -14.79 2.61
C LEU A 102 5.06 -14.51 2.24
N ALA A 103 5.49 -14.94 1.04
CA ALA A 103 6.84 -14.66 0.57
C ALA A 103 7.10 -13.16 0.43
N ILE A 104 6.12 -12.39 -0.07
CA ILE A 104 6.24 -10.93 -0.21
C ILE A 104 6.26 -10.23 1.15
N LEU A 105 5.42 -10.65 2.10
CA LEU A 105 5.45 -10.15 3.48
C LEU A 105 6.84 -10.34 4.13
N LEU A 106 7.41 -11.53 3.98
CA LEU A 106 8.76 -11.82 4.51
C LEU A 106 9.85 -11.04 3.79
N LEU A 107 9.71 -10.80 2.48
CA LEU A 107 10.62 -9.93 1.73
C LEU A 107 10.53 -8.49 2.24
N ALA A 108 9.33 -7.94 2.39
CA ALA A 108 9.12 -6.59 2.92
C ALA A 108 9.76 -6.43 4.31
N ALA A 109 9.54 -7.40 5.20
CA ALA A 109 10.16 -7.43 6.52
C ALA A 109 11.70 -7.47 6.44
N LYS A 110 12.28 -8.29 5.57
CA LYS A 110 13.72 -8.38 5.35
C LYS A 110 14.34 -7.04 4.94
N PHE A 111 13.62 -6.23 4.16
CA PHE A 111 14.08 -4.92 3.70
C PHE A 111 13.63 -3.78 4.62
N GLY A 112 12.89 -4.07 5.70
CA GLY A 112 12.41 -3.07 6.65
C GLY A 112 11.33 -2.14 6.07
N VAL A 113 10.60 -2.59 5.05
CA VAL A 113 9.53 -1.82 4.39
C VAL A 113 8.17 -2.30 4.92
N PRO A 114 7.30 -1.39 5.44
CA PRO A 114 5.99 -1.76 5.93
C PRO A 114 5.06 -2.20 4.80
N VAL A 115 4.06 -3.01 5.16
CA VAL A 115 3.03 -3.49 4.25
C VAL A 115 1.69 -2.86 4.61
N CYS A 116 0.96 -2.39 3.59
CA CYS A 116 -0.44 -1.99 3.65
C CYS A 116 -1.19 -2.84 2.61
N PRO A 117 -1.83 -3.95 2.98
CA PRO A 117 -2.54 -4.79 2.03
C PRO A 117 -3.64 -4.02 1.30
N HIS A 118 -3.67 -4.13 -0.03
CA HIS A 118 -4.71 -3.56 -0.87
C HIS A 118 -6.03 -4.32 -0.69
N ALA A 119 -7.14 -3.61 -0.59
CA ALA A 119 -8.47 -4.19 -0.39
C ALA A 119 -9.56 -3.56 -1.28
N GLY A 120 -9.21 -3.09 -2.46
CA GLY A 120 -10.10 -2.38 -3.38
C GLY A 120 -11.13 -3.24 -4.13
N GLY A 121 -11.32 -4.51 -3.77
CA GLY A 121 -12.25 -5.44 -4.45
C GLY A 121 -13.18 -6.18 -3.50
N VAL A 122 -14.27 -6.73 -4.06
CA VAL A 122 -15.25 -7.52 -3.31
C VAL A 122 -14.58 -8.71 -2.64
N GLY A 123 -14.74 -8.86 -1.33
CA GLY A 123 -14.14 -9.93 -0.54
C GLY A 123 -12.66 -9.75 -0.20
N LEU A 124 -12.02 -8.68 -0.68
CA LEU A 124 -10.62 -8.43 -0.35
C LEU A 124 -10.42 -8.02 1.10
N CYS A 125 -11.30 -7.20 1.66
CA CYS A 125 -11.23 -6.86 3.09
C CYS A 125 -11.27 -8.12 3.97
N GLU A 126 -12.20 -9.04 3.68
CA GLU A 126 -12.35 -10.31 4.37
C GLU A 126 -11.11 -11.20 4.24
N MET A 127 -10.39 -11.13 3.13
CA MET A 127 -9.17 -11.90 2.90
C MET A 127 -7.93 -11.26 3.53
N VAL A 128 -7.72 -9.96 3.29
CA VAL A 128 -6.45 -9.30 3.66
C VAL A 128 -6.29 -9.14 5.16
N GLN A 129 -7.37 -9.12 5.94
CA GLN A 129 -7.27 -9.16 7.40
C GLN A 129 -6.46 -10.36 7.89
N HIS A 130 -6.57 -11.52 7.23
CA HIS A 130 -5.80 -12.71 7.60
C HIS A 130 -4.30 -12.53 7.30
N LEU A 131 -3.96 -11.83 6.21
CA LEU A 131 -2.57 -11.49 5.89
C LEU A 131 -2.01 -10.45 6.87
N ALA A 132 -2.80 -9.46 7.25
CA ALA A 132 -2.43 -8.48 8.26
C ALA A 132 -2.23 -9.14 9.64
N MET A 133 -3.09 -10.08 10.03
CA MET A 133 -2.91 -10.88 11.24
C MET A 133 -1.64 -11.73 11.19
N PHE A 134 -1.36 -12.37 10.06
CA PHE A 134 -0.10 -13.11 9.89
C PHE A 134 1.11 -12.20 10.04
N ASP A 135 1.11 -11.03 9.40
CA ASP A 135 2.19 -10.05 9.54
C ASP A 135 2.38 -9.65 11.00
N PHE A 136 1.29 -9.35 11.70
CA PHE A 136 1.35 -9.00 13.12
C PHE A 136 1.89 -10.14 13.99
N VAL A 137 1.32 -11.33 13.87
CA VAL A 137 1.62 -12.44 14.80
C VAL A 137 2.98 -13.09 14.52
N ALA A 138 3.32 -13.26 13.23
CA ALA A 138 4.46 -14.09 12.83
C ALA A 138 5.67 -13.27 12.31
N VAL A 139 5.50 -12.00 11.98
CA VAL A 139 6.54 -11.22 11.34
C VAL A 139 6.94 -10.00 12.16
N SER A 140 6.01 -9.09 12.43
CA SER A 140 6.31 -7.79 13.03
C SER A 140 6.20 -7.74 14.54
N GLY A 141 5.25 -8.47 15.12
CA GLY A 141 4.93 -8.38 16.55
C GLY A 141 4.40 -7.01 17.00
N SER A 142 4.05 -6.12 16.06
CA SER A 142 3.64 -4.74 16.34
C SER A 142 2.59 -4.27 15.35
N SER A 143 1.63 -3.51 15.85
CA SER A 143 0.65 -2.77 15.04
C SER A 143 1.13 -1.34 14.72
N GLU A 144 2.24 -0.89 15.26
CA GLU A 144 2.77 0.45 15.02
C GLU A 144 3.19 0.64 13.56
N GLY A 145 2.69 1.71 12.92
CA GLY A 145 2.96 1.99 11.51
C GLY A 145 2.38 0.95 10.53
N ARG A 146 1.45 0.12 10.98
CA ARG A 146 0.76 -0.88 10.16
C ARG A 146 -0.58 -0.33 9.71
N TRP A 147 -0.82 -0.48 8.43
CA TRP A 147 -2.03 -0.03 7.76
C TRP A 147 -2.65 -1.19 7.02
N ILE A 148 -3.95 -1.14 6.86
CA ILE A 148 -4.72 -2.04 6.02
C ILE A 148 -5.78 -1.21 5.31
N GLU A 149 -5.98 -1.47 4.04
CA GLU A 149 -6.98 -0.75 3.26
C GLU A 149 -8.37 -1.32 3.54
N TYR A 150 -9.37 -0.45 3.52
CA TYR A 150 -10.77 -0.82 3.66
C TYR A 150 -11.61 -0.12 2.61
N VAL A 151 -12.49 -0.88 1.99
CA VAL A 151 -13.55 -0.36 1.13
C VAL A 151 -14.87 -1.05 1.48
N ASP A 152 -15.92 -0.26 1.65
CA ASP A 152 -17.28 -0.79 1.83
C ASP A 152 -17.82 -1.23 0.47
N HIS A 153 -17.65 -2.53 0.15
CA HIS A 153 -17.93 -3.06 -1.18
C HIS A 153 -18.69 -4.37 -1.09
N LEU A 154 -20.02 -4.30 -1.19
CA LEU A 154 -20.93 -5.43 -1.16
C LEU A 154 -20.81 -6.31 0.10
N HIS A 155 -20.44 -5.73 1.23
CA HIS A 155 -20.29 -6.45 2.51
C HIS A 155 -21.59 -7.12 2.97
N GLU A 156 -22.74 -6.57 2.59
CA GLU A 156 -24.07 -7.13 2.90
C GLU A 156 -24.32 -8.53 2.31
N HIS A 157 -23.49 -8.96 1.37
CA HIS A 157 -23.57 -10.30 0.78
C HIS A 157 -22.70 -11.34 1.49
N PHE A 158 -21.92 -10.95 2.48
CA PHE A 158 -21.08 -11.86 3.26
C PHE A 158 -21.79 -12.29 4.54
N VAL A 159 -21.56 -13.53 4.96
CA VAL A 159 -22.08 -14.05 6.24
C VAL A 159 -21.42 -13.35 7.42
N ASP A 160 -20.10 -13.16 7.32
CA ASP A 160 -19.28 -12.50 8.32
C ASP A 160 -18.47 -11.37 7.63
N PRO A 161 -19.09 -10.21 7.35
CA PRO A 161 -18.41 -9.12 6.68
C PRO A 161 -17.39 -8.44 7.58
N CYS A 162 -16.34 -7.88 6.97
CA CYS A 162 -15.45 -6.97 7.69
C CYS A 162 -16.20 -5.72 8.14
N VAL A 163 -16.07 -5.36 9.40
CA VAL A 163 -16.68 -4.19 9.98
C VAL A 163 -15.63 -3.32 10.64
N ILE A 164 -15.55 -2.05 10.23
CA ILE A 164 -14.67 -1.09 10.89
C ILE A 164 -15.27 -0.67 12.23
N LYS A 165 -14.46 -0.79 13.28
CA LYS A 165 -14.76 -0.24 14.59
C LYS A 165 -13.53 0.50 15.10
N ASP A 166 -13.70 1.75 15.49
CA ASP A 166 -12.62 2.61 16.02
C ASP A 166 -11.39 2.66 15.08
N ALA A 167 -11.64 2.78 13.78
CA ALA A 167 -10.64 2.76 12.70
C ALA A 167 -9.81 1.45 12.59
N HIS A 168 -10.36 0.32 13.06
CA HIS A 168 -9.78 -1.01 12.95
C HIS A 168 -10.81 -2.02 12.44
N TYR A 169 -10.36 -3.11 11.81
CA TYR A 169 -11.18 -4.27 11.46
C TYR A 169 -10.38 -5.57 11.51
#